data_d2e2ac40fe94a89159a3c913b89d97fb
#
_entry.id   d2e2ac40fe94a89159a3c913b89d97fb
#
_cell.length_a   1.000
_cell.length_b   1.000
_cell.length_c   1.000
_cell.angle_alpha   90.00
_cell.angle_beta   90.00
_cell.angle_gamma   90.00
#
_symmetry.space_group_name_H-M   'P 1'
#
loop_
_entity.id
_entity.type
_entity.pdbx_description
1 polymer ?
#
loop_
_entity_poly.entity_id
_entity_poly.type
_entity_poly.pdbx_seq_one_letter_code
_entity_poly.pdbx_strand_id
1 'polypeptide(L)'
;MDLACAFWEHEPQVDLNMLEQGFHLAYCDVADLFGLPKAVKRWNEFYALATKAGLNKKAGLEGMSRGGLIIYNWAAQNPKKVACIYGDAPVMDIKSWPLHWGDCLEENKRSASLLFESYGFEGMDEAMAWKKNPVNHARKLAKAKVPMIHVVGDIDTGVPVAENTAVFEKEVAKFGHSVYVIHKPDVGHHPHSLNNPEPIVSYILEATGYKR
;
A
#
# COMPACT_ATOMS: atom_id res chain seq x y z
N MET A 1 -17.04 11.89 -9.52
CA MET A 1 -16.22 10.65 -9.35
C MET A 1 -14.88 10.98 -10.00
N ASP A 2 -14.02 11.64 -9.22
CA ASP A 2 -12.76 12.15 -9.77
C ASP A 2 -11.74 11.03 -9.79
N LEU A 3 -11.60 10.43 -10.97
CA LEU A 3 -10.43 9.63 -11.37
C LEU A 3 -9.16 10.50 -11.49
N ALA A 4 -9.23 11.75 -11.05
CA ALA A 4 -8.20 12.75 -11.29
C ALA A 4 -6.89 12.56 -10.49
N CYS A 5 -6.84 11.63 -9.55
CA CYS A 5 -5.58 11.35 -8.83
C CYS A 5 -4.64 10.37 -9.54
N ALA A 6 -5.07 9.74 -10.64
CA ALA A 6 -4.29 8.68 -11.29
C ALA A 6 -3.47 9.15 -12.51
N PHE A 7 -3.52 10.43 -12.89
CA PHE A 7 -3.02 10.87 -14.21
C PHE A 7 -1.94 11.94 -14.15
N TRP A 8 -1.02 11.83 -13.20
CA TRP A 8 0.15 12.72 -13.19
C TRP A 8 1.38 11.97 -13.74
N GLU A 9 1.77 12.35 -14.97
CA GLU A 9 2.97 11.92 -15.67
C GLU A 9 3.07 10.40 -15.95
N HIS A 10 3.89 9.64 -15.22
CA HIS A 10 4.18 8.22 -15.50
C HIS A 10 3.32 7.24 -14.68
N GLU A 11 2.46 7.74 -13.83
CA GLU A 11 1.76 6.96 -12.81
C GLU A 11 0.87 5.82 -13.36
N PRO A 12 0.07 5.98 -14.44
CA PRO A 12 -0.84 4.94 -14.90
C PRO A 12 -0.18 3.87 -15.78
N GLN A 13 1.13 3.94 -16.04
CA GLN A 13 1.76 3.06 -17.02
C GLN A 13 1.72 1.58 -16.60
N VAL A 14 1.84 1.28 -15.31
CA VAL A 14 1.69 -0.09 -14.79
C VAL A 14 0.27 -0.59 -15.08
N ASP A 15 -0.74 0.19 -14.72
CA ASP A 15 -2.15 -0.13 -14.92
C ASP A 15 -2.50 -0.39 -16.39
N LEU A 16 -2.03 0.49 -17.28
CA LEU A 16 -2.25 0.37 -18.73
C LEU A 16 -1.62 -0.92 -19.26
N ASN A 17 -0.37 -1.22 -18.88
CA ASN A 17 0.29 -2.44 -19.26
C ASN A 17 -0.43 -3.69 -18.73
N MET A 18 -0.93 -3.65 -17.49
CA MET A 18 -1.68 -4.77 -16.92
C MET A 18 -3.02 -4.98 -17.65
N LEU A 19 -3.72 -3.91 -18.03
CA LEU A 19 -4.93 -3.99 -18.85
C LEU A 19 -4.65 -4.62 -20.23
N GLU A 20 -3.55 -4.24 -20.89
CA GLU A 20 -3.12 -4.82 -22.16
C GLU A 20 -2.80 -6.31 -22.06
N GLN A 21 -2.36 -6.77 -20.88
CA GLN A 21 -2.15 -8.18 -20.58
C GLN A 21 -3.47 -8.92 -20.22
N GLY A 22 -4.62 -8.26 -20.28
CA GLY A 22 -5.94 -8.85 -20.00
C GLY A 22 -6.30 -8.91 -18.52
N PHE A 23 -5.58 -8.19 -17.66
CA PHE A 23 -5.99 -8.00 -16.27
C PHE A 23 -7.17 -7.03 -16.17
N HIS A 24 -7.88 -7.10 -15.07
CA HIS A 24 -8.94 -6.15 -14.73
C HIS A 24 -8.46 -5.26 -13.60
N LEU A 25 -8.71 -3.98 -13.71
CA LEU A 25 -8.49 -3.02 -12.64
C LEU A 25 -9.80 -2.78 -11.90
N ALA A 26 -9.73 -2.72 -10.60
CA ALA A 26 -10.88 -2.47 -9.75
C ALA A 26 -10.48 -1.58 -8.58
N TYR A 27 -11.29 -0.58 -8.28
CA TYR A 27 -11.03 0.43 -7.26
C TYR A 27 -12.16 0.52 -6.24
N CYS A 28 -11.79 0.66 -4.97
CA CYS A 28 -12.74 0.92 -3.89
C CYS A 28 -12.18 2.00 -2.99
N ASP A 29 -12.83 3.17 -2.99
CA ASP A 29 -12.41 4.30 -2.19
C ASP A 29 -12.65 4.06 -0.69
N VAL A 30 -11.58 4.07 0.05
CA VAL A 30 -11.53 4.01 1.50
C VAL A 30 -10.42 4.90 2.06
N ALA A 31 -9.97 5.87 1.27
CA ALA A 31 -8.80 6.68 1.57
C ALA A 31 -8.89 7.36 2.94
N ASP A 32 -10.02 7.98 3.26
CA ASP A 32 -10.24 8.70 4.53
C ASP A 32 -10.49 7.78 5.74
N LEU A 33 -10.42 6.47 5.53
CA LEU A 33 -10.46 5.49 6.60
C LEU A 33 -9.07 4.96 7.01
N PHE A 34 -7.99 5.46 6.41
CA PHE A 34 -6.60 5.16 6.78
C PHE A 34 -6.32 3.68 7.10
N GLY A 35 -6.94 2.76 6.35
CA GLY A 35 -6.75 1.32 6.52
C GLY A 35 -7.30 0.70 7.81
N LEU A 36 -8.14 1.40 8.56
CA LEU A 36 -8.73 0.87 9.79
C LEU A 36 -9.70 -0.31 9.53
N PRO A 37 -10.15 -1.03 10.58
CA PRO A 37 -11.01 -2.22 10.41
C PRO A 37 -12.27 -1.98 9.58
N LYS A 38 -12.83 -0.76 9.59
CA LYS A 38 -14.00 -0.38 8.75
C LYS A 38 -13.62 -0.35 7.26
N ALA A 39 -12.42 0.12 6.92
CA ALA A 39 -11.90 0.08 5.55
C ALA A 39 -11.72 -1.38 5.08
N VAL A 40 -11.11 -2.20 5.93
CA VAL A 40 -10.91 -3.64 5.64
C VAL A 40 -12.25 -4.36 5.44
N LYS A 41 -13.28 -4.02 6.23
CA LYS A 41 -14.64 -4.56 6.04
C LYS A 41 -15.22 -4.17 4.66
N ARG A 42 -15.12 -2.90 4.27
CA ARG A 42 -15.55 -2.45 2.94
C ARG A 42 -14.80 -3.16 1.82
N TRP A 43 -13.52 -3.38 1.96
CA TRP A 43 -12.71 -4.13 1.00
C TRP A 43 -13.09 -5.61 0.93
N ASN A 44 -13.50 -6.22 2.04
CA ASN A 44 -14.05 -7.58 2.01
C ASN A 44 -15.36 -7.67 1.22
N GLU A 45 -16.24 -6.67 1.36
CA GLU A 45 -17.49 -6.57 0.60
C GLU A 45 -17.20 -6.34 -0.90
N PHE A 46 -16.27 -5.43 -1.20
CA PHE A 46 -15.81 -5.18 -2.56
C PHE A 46 -15.18 -6.42 -3.22
N TYR A 47 -14.29 -7.11 -2.51
CA TYR A 47 -13.72 -8.38 -2.98
C TYR A 47 -14.79 -9.43 -3.28
N ALA A 48 -15.81 -9.54 -2.43
CA ALA A 48 -16.92 -10.46 -2.64
C ALA A 48 -17.71 -10.11 -3.91
N LEU A 49 -17.94 -8.82 -4.18
CA LEU A 49 -18.59 -8.35 -5.43
C LEU A 49 -17.71 -8.66 -6.65
N ALA A 50 -16.43 -8.35 -6.62
CA ALA A 50 -15.49 -8.60 -7.70
C ALA A 50 -15.40 -10.10 -8.05
N THR A 51 -15.29 -10.97 -7.05
CA THR A 51 -15.23 -12.41 -7.28
C THR A 51 -16.56 -12.99 -7.73
N LYS A 52 -17.70 -12.45 -7.28
CA LYS A 52 -19.03 -12.81 -7.78
C LYS A 52 -19.21 -12.41 -9.25
N ALA A 53 -18.59 -11.30 -9.67
CA ALA A 53 -18.55 -10.87 -11.06
C ALA A 53 -17.62 -11.72 -11.95
N GLY A 54 -16.93 -12.73 -11.40
CA GLY A 54 -16.09 -13.66 -12.15
C GLY A 54 -14.60 -13.35 -12.10
N LEU A 55 -14.16 -12.33 -11.37
CA LEU A 55 -12.73 -12.04 -11.23
C LEU A 55 -12.01 -13.09 -10.39
N ASN A 56 -10.69 -13.19 -10.57
CA ASN A 56 -9.87 -14.18 -9.90
C ASN A 56 -9.95 -14.03 -8.36
N LYS A 57 -9.91 -15.18 -7.67
CA LYS A 57 -9.91 -15.23 -6.19
C LYS A 57 -8.59 -14.80 -5.57
N LYS A 58 -7.50 -14.69 -6.34
CA LYS A 58 -6.25 -14.09 -5.92
C LYS A 58 -6.08 -12.77 -6.63
N ALA A 59 -6.10 -11.68 -5.88
CA ALA A 59 -5.95 -10.32 -6.38
C ALA A 59 -4.50 -9.85 -6.27
N GLY A 60 -3.99 -9.17 -7.29
CA GLY A 60 -2.89 -8.21 -7.13
C GLY A 60 -3.42 -6.99 -6.38
N LEU A 61 -2.66 -6.51 -5.41
CA LEU A 61 -3.00 -5.31 -4.66
C LEU A 61 -2.03 -4.20 -5.03
N GLU A 62 -2.56 -3.03 -5.33
CA GLU A 62 -1.77 -1.84 -5.61
C GLU A 62 -2.17 -0.72 -4.66
N GLY A 63 -1.18 -0.01 -4.13
CA GLY A 63 -1.42 1.10 -3.24
C GLY A 63 -0.26 2.08 -3.21
N MET A 64 -0.57 3.32 -3.58
CA MET A 64 0.35 4.45 -3.55
C MET A 64 0.18 5.23 -2.25
N SER A 65 1.29 5.69 -1.67
CA SER A 65 1.27 6.56 -0.50
C SER A 65 0.35 6.03 0.60
N ARG A 66 -0.65 6.78 1.01
CA ARG A 66 -1.69 6.41 1.99
C ARG A 66 -2.40 5.07 1.67
N GLY A 67 -2.44 4.68 0.39
CA GLY A 67 -2.97 3.39 -0.05
C GLY A 67 -2.26 2.19 0.57
N GLY A 68 -1.01 2.34 0.97
CA GLY A 68 -0.26 1.31 1.71
C GLY A 68 -1.01 0.82 2.95
N LEU A 69 -1.65 1.72 3.68
CA LEU A 69 -2.39 1.36 4.90
C LEU A 69 -3.49 0.33 4.65
N ILE A 70 -4.28 0.49 3.59
CA ILE A 70 -5.39 -0.43 3.33
C ILE A 70 -4.93 -1.74 2.69
N ILE A 71 -4.05 -1.70 1.68
CA ILE A 71 -3.65 -2.92 0.99
C ILE A 71 -2.94 -3.90 1.93
N TYR A 72 -2.07 -3.40 2.82
CA TYR A 72 -1.36 -4.23 3.77
C TYR A 72 -2.23 -4.72 4.92
N ASN A 73 -3.11 -3.87 5.46
CA ASN A 73 -4.03 -4.28 6.52
C ASN A 73 -5.06 -5.31 6.02
N TRP A 74 -5.54 -5.18 4.77
CA TRP A 74 -6.43 -6.14 4.16
C TRP A 74 -5.70 -7.46 3.83
N ALA A 75 -4.50 -7.38 3.24
CA ALA A 75 -3.68 -8.54 2.92
C ALA A 75 -3.35 -9.37 4.18
N ALA A 76 -3.02 -8.72 5.28
CA ALA A 76 -2.73 -9.39 6.55
C ALA A 76 -3.92 -10.17 7.12
N GLN A 77 -5.15 -9.76 6.81
CA GLN A 77 -6.35 -10.49 7.21
C GLN A 77 -6.74 -11.57 6.18
N ASN A 78 -6.33 -11.40 4.92
CA ASN A 78 -6.72 -12.24 3.80
C ASN A 78 -5.52 -12.76 2.96
N PRO A 79 -4.43 -13.26 3.55
CA PRO A 79 -3.20 -13.51 2.79
C PRO A 79 -3.37 -14.57 1.68
N LYS A 80 -4.34 -15.49 1.84
CA LYS A 80 -4.65 -16.51 0.81
C LYS A 80 -5.37 -15.95 -0.41
N LYS A 81 -5.92 -14.73 -0.31
CA LYS A 81 -6.63 -14.04 -1.39
C LYS A 81 -5.71 -13.09 -2.17
N VAL A 82 -4.44 -12.99 -1.79
CA VAL A 82 -3.46 -12.09 -2.39
C VAL A 82 -2.54 -12.87 -3.32
N ALA A 83 -2.38 -12.38 -4.54
CA ALA A 83 -1.39 -12.88 -5.50
C ALA A 83 -0.04 -12.18 -5.27
N CYS A 84 -0.05 -10.86 -5.21
CA CYS A 84 1.09 -10.01 -4.89
C CYS A 84 0.64 -8.66 -4.35
N ILE A 85 1.58 -7.88 -3.82
CA ILE A 85 1.37 -6.50 -3.39
C ILE A 85 2.39 -5.61 -4.09
N TYR A 86 1.92 -4.55 -4.75
CA TYR A 86 2.73 -3.43 -5.21
C TYR A 86 2.43 -2.21 -4.34
N GLY A 87 3.43 -1.77 -3.60
CA GLY A 87 3.39 -0.55 -2.80
C GLY A 87 4.28 0.52 -3.42
N ASP A 88 3.71 1.67 -3.76
CA ASP A 88 4.48 2.81 -4.26
C ASP A 88 4.57 3.90 -3.19
N ALA A 89 5.77 4.16 -2.71
CA ALA A 89 6.01 5.01 -1.55
C ALA A 89 5.00 4.77 -0.42
N PRO A 90 4.73 3.49 -0.02
CA PRO A 90 3.57 3.15 0.79
C PRO A 90 3.75 3.62 2.23
N VAL A 91 2.70 4.23 2.78
CA VAL A 91 2.60 4.48 4.22
C VAL A 91 2.41 3.14 4.94
N MET A 92 3.38 2.81 5.80
CA MET A 92 3.39 1.55 6.54
C MET A 92 3.08 1.72 8.04
N ASP A 93 3.06 2.96 8.53
CA ASP A 93 2.72 3.31 9.91
C ASP A 93 2.06 4.69 9.97
N ILE A 94 0.87 4.78 10.60
CA ILE A 94 0.18 6.07 10.81
C ILE A 94 1.01 7.05 11.67
N LYS A 95 1.95 6.54 12.45
CA LYS A 95 2.83 7.36 13.26
C LYS A 95 3.86 8.11 12.42
N SER A 96 4.34 7.50 11.31
CA SER A 96 5.19 8.18 10.36
C SER A 96 4.38 9.20 9.57
N TRP A 97 3.29 8.78 8.92
CA TRP A 97 2.39 9.67 8.20
C TRP A 97 0.93 9.37 8.58
N PRO A 98 0.09 10.34 8.91
CA PRO A 98 0.35 11.80 8.86
C PRO A 98 0.87 12.40 10.16
N LEU A 99 1.22 11.59 11.17
CA LEU A 99 1.45 12.09 12.53
C LEU A 99 2.91 12.53 12.80
N HIS A 100 3.86 12.19 11.93
CA HIS A 100 5.28 12.52 12.08
C HIS A 100 5.79 12.33 13.52
N TRP A 101 5.47 11.17 14.10
CA TRP A 101 5.84 10.78 15.48
C TRP A 101 5.41 11.77 16.58
N GLY A 102 4.37 12.56 16.31
CA GLY A 102 3.80 13.55 17.22
C GLY A 102 4.06 15.00 16.83
N ASP A 103 5.02 15.23 15.93
CA ASP A 103 5.36 16.56 15.37
C ASP A 103 4.60 16.81 14.05
N CYS A 104 3.29 16.66 14.09
CA CYS A 104 2.47 16.77 12.90
C CYS A 104 2.73 18.06 12.11
N LEU A 105 3.26 17.90 10.89
CA LEU A 105 3.57 19.01 9.98
C LEU A 105 2.30 19.77 9.59
N GLU A 106 2.43 21.07 9.32
CA GLU A 106 1.29 21.94 8.99
C GLU A 106 0.48 21.40 7.81
N GLU A 107 1.16 20.96 6.75
CA GLU A 107 0.53 20.37 5.56
C GLU A 107 -0.23 19.06 5.85
N ASN A 108 0.09 18.37 6.93
CA ASN A 108 -0.54 17.12 7.32
C ASN A 108 -1.63 17.24 8.39
N LYS A 109 -1.85 18.42 8.94
CA LYS A 109 -2.86 18.66 10.01
C LYS A 109 -4.25 18.21 9.63
N ARG A 110 -4.67 18.46 8.37
CA ARG A 110 -5.97 18.01 7.88
C ARG A 110 -6.05 16.47 7.87
N SER A 111 -5.02 15.79 7.36
CA SER A 111 -4.97 14.32 7.33
C SER A 111 -4.92 13.74 8.74
N ALA A 112 -4.17 14.36 9.65
CA ALA A 112 -4.13 13.97 11.05
C ALA A 112 -5.49 14.11 11.73
N SER A 113 -6.20 15.24 11.51
CA SER A 113 -7.55 15.45 12.05
C SER A 113 -8.54 14.40 11.56
N LEU A 114 -8.54 14.10 10.24
CA LEU A 114 -9.38 13.06 9.66
C LEU A 114 -9.02 11.67 10.19
N LEU A 115 -7.74 11.39 10.42
CA LEU A 115 -7.29 10.14 11.02
C LEU A 115 -7.83 10.01 12.45
N PHE A 116 -7.70 11.04 13.29
CA PHE A 116 -8.22 11.03 14.67
C PHE A 116 -9.72 10.78 14.68
N GLU A 117 -10.47 11.51 13.85
CA GLU A 117 -11.92 11.32 13.71
C GLU A 117 -12.27 9.89 13.27
N SER A 118 -11.59 9.38 12.25
CA SER A 118 -11.87 8.06 11.69
C SER A 118 -11.58 6.93 12.66
N TYR A 119 -10.52 7.05 13.45
CA TYR A 119 -10.10 6.06 14.45
C TYR A 119 -10.80 6.24 15.80
N GLY A 120 -11.36 7.43 16.06
CA GLY A 120 -11.92 7.79 17.36
C GLY A 120 -10.86 8.00 18.44
N PHE A 121 -9.66 8.43 18.07
CA PHE A 121 -8.59 8.72 19.02
C PHE A 121 -8.89 10.01 19.80
N GLU A 122 -8.78 9.93 21.12
CA GLU A 122 -8.96 11.08 22.01
C GLU A 122 -7.72 11.96 22.11
N GLY A 123 -6.53 11.42 21.76
CA GLY A 123 -5.27 12.15 21.81
C GLY A 123 -4.11 11.44 21.12
N MET A 124 -2.98 12.16 21.05
CA MET A 124 -1.77 11.69 20.39
C MET A 124 -1.21 10.41 21.03
N ASP A 125 -1.27 10.28 22.36
CA ASP A 125 -0.77 9.11 23.08
C ASP A 125 -1.47 7.83 22.63
N GLU A 126 -2.78 7.90 22.39
CA GLU A 126 -3.56 6.76 21.92
C GLU A 126 -3.18 6.39 20.48
N ALA A 127 -3.00 7.38 19.61
CA ALA A 127 -2.55 7.17 18.25
C ALA A 127 -1.13 6.57 18.21
N MET A 128 -0.22 7.05 19.05
CA MET A 128 1.15 6.51 19.17
C MET A 128 1.18 5.10 19.74
N ALA A 129 0.21 4.72 20.57
CA ALA A 129 0.06 3.37 21.11
C ALA A 129 -0.52 2.36 20.11
N TRP A 130 -1.06 2.83 18.96
CA TRP A 130 -1.68 1.95 17.97
C TRP A 130 -0.70 0.95 17.37
N LYS A 131 -1.11 -0.35 17.35
CA LYS A 131 -0.25 -1.48 16.94
C LYS A 131 -0.86 -2.33 15.81
N LYS A 132 -1.76 -1.76 15.02
CA LYS A 132 -2.37 -2.46 13.87
C LYS A 132 -2.01 -1.77 12.55
N ASN A 133 -0.79 -1.27 12.46
CA ASN A 133 -0.22 -0.71 11.25
C ASN A 133 0.33 -1.81 10.33
N PRO A 134 0.50 -1.56 9.03
CA PRO A 134 1.17 -2.48 8.12
C PRO A 134 2.47 -3.07 8.65
N VAL A 135 3.36 -2.27 9.24
CA VAL A 135 4.62 -2.74 9.85
C VAL A 135 4.41 -3.82 10.91
N ASN A 136 3.30 -3.80 11.62
CA ASN A 136 2.99 -4.80 12.65
C ASN A 136 2.49 -6.14 12.06
N HIS A 137 2.21 -6.17 10.76
CA HIS A 137 1.71 -7.35 10.05
C HIS A 137 2.79 -8.13 9.29
N ALA A 138 4.03 -7.68 9.30
CA ALA A 138 5.17 -8.27 8.61
C ALA A 138 5.25 -9.80 8.80
N ARG A 139 5.15 -10.27 10.06
CA ARG A 139 5.15 -11.71 10.38
C ARG A 139 4.08 -12.51 9.64
N LYS A 140 2.86 -11.98 9.54
CA LYS A 140 1.74 -12.71 8.90
C LYS A 140 1.98 -12.85 7.40
N LEU A 141 2.40 -11.76 6.76
CA LEU A 141 2.65 -11.73 5.32
C LEU A 141 3.87 -12.56 4.94
N ALA A 142 4.95 -12.48 5.72
CA ALA A 142 6.15 -13.28 5.53
C ALA A 142 5.85 -14.79 5.65
N LYS A 143 5.12 -15.21 6.69
CA LYS A 143 4.74 -16.62 6.86
C LYS A 143 3.82 -17.13 5.77
N ALA A 144 2.98 -16.28 5.23
CA ALA A 144 2.11 -16.60 4.10
C ALA A 144 2.85 -16.54 2.75
N LYS A 145 4.11 -16.11 2.73
CA LYS A 145 4.95 -15.95 1.54
C LYS A 145 4.29 -15.08 0.47
N VAL A 146 3.62 -14.01 0.89
CA VAL A 146 3.00 -13.07 -0.05
C VAL A 146 4.09 -12.34 -0.81
N PRO A 147 4.13 -12.39 -2.16
CA PRO A 147 5.07 -11.62 -2.96
C PRO A 147 4.81 -10.12 -2.78
N MET A 148 5.87 -9.34 -2.54
CA MET A 148 5.76 -7.90 -2.26
C MET A 148 6.85 -7.13 -2.98
N ILE A 149 6.46 -6.08 -3.70
CA ILE A 149 7.36 -5.13 -4.35
C ILE A 149 7.04 -3.72 -3.87
N HIS A 150 8.08 -2.96 -3.52
CA HIS A 150 7.99 -1.53 -3.24
C HIS A 150 8.79 -0.73 -4.27
N VAL A 151 8.28 0.44 -4.63
CA VAL A 151 9.02 1.48 -5.34
C VAL A 151 9.07 2.69 -4.43
N VAL A 152 10.26 3.23 -4.18
CA VAL A 152 10.45 4.29 -3.19
C VAL A 152 11.41 5.36 -3.68
N GLY A 153 11.15 6.62 -3.33
CA GLY A 153 12.07 7.73 -3.57
C GLY A 153 13.02 7.91 -2.38
N ASP A 154 14.32 7.97 -2.64
CA ASP A 154 15.33 7.97 -1.57
C ASP A 154 15.37 9.27 -0.75
N ILE A 155 14.86 10.37 -1.30
CA ILE A 155 14.76 11.66 -0.61
C ILE A 155 13.31 12.03 -0.27
N ASP A 156 12.41 11.04 -0.17
CA ASP A 156 11.03 11.24 0.25
C ASP A 156 10.95 11.68 1.71
N THR A 157 10.51 12.92 1.92
CA THR A 157 10.29 13.51 3.25
C THR A 157 8.85 13.38 3.73
N GLY A 158 7.91 13.13 2.82
CA GLY A 158 6.50 12.95 3.15
C GLY A 158 6.21 11.56 3.73
N VAL A 159 6.77 10.52 3.09
CA VAL A 159 6.71 9.12 3.55
C VAL A 159 8.13 8.55 3.59
N PRO A 160 8.94 8.92 4.60
CA PRO A 160 10.35 8.54 4.63
C PRO A 160 10.57 7.04 4.57
N VAL A 161 11.46 6.61 3.67
CA VAL A 161 11.81 5.18 3.48
C VAL A 161 12.25 4.55 4.80
N ALA A 162 13.07 5.29 5.58
CA ALA A 162 13.62 4.85 6.86
C ALA A 162 12.55 4.53 7.91
N GLU A 163 11.36 5.13 7.81
CA GLU A 163 10.27 4.97 8.77
C GLU A 163 9.19 3.99 8.29
N ASN A 164 9.14 3.71 7.00
CA ASN A 164 8.10 2.91 6.35
C ASN A 164 8.67 1.63 5.73
N THR A 165 9.13 1.68 4.49
CA THR A 165 9.60 0.51 3.74
C THR A 165 10.76 -0.19 4.43
N ALA A 166 11.78 0.53 4.90
CA ALA A 166 12.95 -0.08 5.53
C ALA A 166 12.61 -0.78 6.86
N VAL A 167 11.69 -0.20 7.65
CA VAL A 167 11.20 -0.85 8.88
C VAL A 167 10.46 -2.13 8.54
N PHE A 168 9.57 -2.08 7.55
CA PHE A 168 8.78 -3.24 7.14
C PHE A 168 9.64 -4.36 6.57
N GLU A 169 10.60 -4.03 5.68
CA GLU A 169 11.56 -4.96 5.10
C GLU A 169 12.37 -5.69 6.19
N LYS A 170 12.90 -4.93 7.15
CA LYS A 170 13.62 -5.47 8.31
C LYS A 170 12.76 -6.44 9.13
N GLU A 171 11.50 -6.09 9.35
CA GLU A 171 10.57 -6.97 10.09
C GLU A 171 10.21 -8.23 9.30
N VAL A 172 10.01 -8.13 8.00
CA VAL A 172 9.74 -9.29 7.10
C VAL A 172 10.93 -10.24 7.07
N ALA A 173 12.16 -9.72 6.98
CA ALA A 173 13.39 -10.50 6.94
C ALA A 173 13.59 -11.40 8.17
N LYS A 174 13.11 -11.01 9.36
CA LYS A 174 13.15 -11.84 10.57
C LYS A 174 12.41 -13.17 10.42
N PHE A 175 11.54 -13.29 9.43
CA PHE A 175 10.74 -14.51 9.17
C PHE A 175 11.13 -15.21 7.87
N GLY A 176 12.33 -14.92 7.35
CA GLY A 176 12.89 -15.61 6.17
C GLY A 176 12.15 -15.28 4.86
N HIS A 177 11.64 -14.07 4.75
CA HIS A 177 10.99 -13.55 3.55
C HIS A 177 11.58 -12.17 3.19
N SER A 178 11.28 -11.66 1.98
CA SER A 178 11.80 -10.38 1.52
C SER A 178 10.72 -9.54 0.85
N VAL A 179 10.94 -8.26 0.82
CA VAL A 179 10.27 -7.30 -0.07
C VAL A 179 11.26 -6.98 -1.18
N TYR A 180 10.83 -7.00 -2.43
CA TYR A 180 11.65 -6.50 -3.53
C TYR A 180 11.51 -4.98 -3.56
N VAL A 181 12.58 -4.25 -3.26
CA VAL A 181 12.54 -2.78 -3.19
C VAL A 181 13.30 -2.20 -4.37
N ILE A 182 12.64 -1.31 -5.12
CA ILE A 182 13.26 -0.50 -6.16
C ILE A 182 13.40 0.91 -5.62
N HIS A 183 14.64 1.37 -5.52
CA HIS A 183 15.00 2.70 -5.09
C HIS A 183 15.07 3.66 -6.29
N LYS A 184 14.55 4.86 -6.12
CA LYS A 184 14.68 5.98 -7.06
C LYS A 184 15.62 7.03 -6.46
N PRO A 185 16.92 7.02 -6.84
CA PRO A 185 17.87 8.01 -6.34
C PRO A 185 17.42 9.45 -6.66
N ASP A 186 17.61 10.36 -5.72
CA ASP A 186 17.30 11.79 -5.88
C ASP A 186 15.81 12.11 -6.17
N VAL A 187 14.90 11.15 -5.94
CA VAL A 187 13.45 11.33 -6.11
C VAL A 187 12.79 11.41 -4.75
N GLY A 188 11.87 12.35 -4.58
CA GLY A 188 11.02 12.50 -3.40
C GLY A 188 9.78 11.62 -3.46
N HIS A 189 8.66 12.12 -2.88
CA HIS A 189 7.40 11.38 -2.86
C HIS A 189 6.78 11.21 -4.25
N HIS A 190 6.99 12.16 -5.11
CA HIS A 190 6.53 12.14 -6.51
C HIS A 190 7.70 12.25 -7.49
N PRO A 191 7.54 11.79 -8.74
CA PRO A 191 6.39 11.04 -9.26
C PRO A 191 6.35 9.61 -8.71
N HIS A 192 5.16 9.04 -8.62
CA HIS A 192 4.98 7.61 -8.35
C HIS A 192 5.40 6.77 -9.56
N SER A 193 5.44 5.42 -9.39
CA SER A 193 5.84 4.47 -10.43
C SER A 193 7.29 4.67 -10.93
N LEU A 194 7.57 4.13 -12.09
CA LEU A 194 8.84 4.22 -12.78
C LEU A 194 8.63 4.74 -14.19
N ASN A 195 9.59 5.50 -14.73
CA ASN A 195 9.59 5.90 -16.15
C ASN A 195 9.49 4.69 -17.09
N ASN A 196 10.14 3.58 -16.73
CA ASN A 196 9.96 2.30 -17.36
C ASN A 196 9.23 1.38 -16.35
N PRO A 197 7.94 1.07 -16.53
CA PRO A 197 7.15 0.26 -15.61
C PRO A 197 7.47 -1.23 -15.67
N GLU A 198 8.24 -1.70 -16.66
CA GLU A 198 8.50 -3.11 -16.91
C GLU A 198 8.98 -3.91 -15.69
N PRO A 199 9.84 -3.41 -14.81
CA PRO A 199 10.22 -4.16 -13.61
C PRO A 199 9.03 -4.48 -12.69
N ILE A 200 8.07 -3.56 -12.56
CA ILE A 200 6.87 -3.75 -11.76
C ILE A 200 5.91 -4.72 -12.45
N VAL A 201 5.67 -4.49 -13.74
CA VAL A 201 4.80 -5.34 -14.58
C VAL A 201 5.30 -6.78 -14.59
N SER A 202 6.59 -6.99 -14.88
CA SER A 202 7.20 -8.32 -14.86
C SER A 202 7.07 -9.02 -13.50
N TYR A 203 7.28 -8.28 -12.40
CA TYR A 203 7.09 -8.81 -11.06
C TYR A 203 5.65 -9.27 -10.80
N ILE A 204 4.66 -8.47 -11.19
CA ILE A 204 3.24 -8.82 -11.03
C ILE A 204 2.89 -10.05 -11.88
N LEU A 205 3.34 -10.09 -13.14
CA LEU A 205 3.09 -11.22 -14.04
C LEU A 205 3.68 -12.54 -13.48
N GLU A 206 4.92 -12.50 -13.00
CA GLU A 206 5.56 -13.65 -12.37
C GLU A 206 4.82 -14.10 -11.11
N ALA A 207 4.52 -13.19 -10.21
CA ALA A 207 3.84 -13.48 -8.96
C ALA A 207 2.41 -14.02 -9.13
N THR A 208 1.73 -13.62 -10.20
CA THR A 208 0.38 -14.12 -10.54
C THR A 208 0.41 -15.45 -11.29
N GLY A 209 1.59 -15.89 -11.74
CA GLY A 209 1.75 -17.08 -12.57
C GLY A 209 1.19 -16.89 -13.98
N TYR A 210 1.03 -15.66 -14.43
CA TYR A 210 0.57 -15.32 -15.77
C TYR A 210 1.62 -15.80 -16.80
N LYS A 211 1.16 -16.51 -17.80
CA LYS A 211 2.00 -16.92 -18.94
C LYS A 211 1.56 -16.14 -20.15
N ARG A 212 2.47 -15.35 -20.71
CA ARG A 212 2.29 -14.69 -22.01
C ARG A 212 2.10 -15.71 -23.12
#